data_b5cb5b52cecd4328f3ce1ba44eeaf377
#
_entry.id   b5cb5b52cecd4328f3ce1ba44eeaf377
#
_cell.length_a   1.000
_cell.length_b   1.000
_cell.length_c   1.000
_cell.angle_alpha   90.00
_cell.angle_beta   90.00
_cell.angle_gamma   90.00
#
_symmetry.space_group_name_H-M   'P 1'
#
loop_
_entity.id
_entity.type
_entity.pdbx_description
1 polymer ?
#
loop_
_entity_poly.entity_id
_entity_poly.type
_entity_poly.pdbx_seq_one_letter_code
_entity_poly.pdbx_strand_id
1 'polypeptide(L)'
;DIADVLAYVPGINVVDRGGRQGNPIIVRGLNADPIGSGDGDNSGGGTVATYLGEIPLFVDLKLNDMQRVEVLLGPQGTLYGAGTLGGAIRYIPNRPSFSSDTLTVRAEAYQYSESDSISTDAGFTFNKAFTDNFAIRGSLDMLSDTGFVDQPFVVLNPGVSDPDPNFSNPAAVAANLRSVEDADSEEILSGRIAARWAPLEWL
;
A
#
# COMPACT_ATOMS: atom_id res chain seq x y z
N ASP A 1 8.19 0.92 -3.22
CA ASP A 1 6.91 0.32 -3.56
C ASP A 1 7.01 -1.21 -3.59
N ILE A 2 5.89 -1.92 -3.37
CA ILE A 2 5.86 -3.39 -3.46
C ILE A 2 6.14 -3.87 -4.90
N ALA A 3 5.66 -3.12 -5.89
CA ALA A 3 5.90 -3.42 -7.29
C ALA A 3 7.39 -3.51 -7.61
N ASP A 4 8.20 -2.61 -7.06
CA ASP A 4 9.65 -2.59 -7.23
C ASP A 4 10.30 -3.86 -6.68
N VAL A 5 9.83 -4.34 -5.54
CA VAL A 5 10.34 -5.58 -4.90
C VAL A 5 9.92 -6.80 -5.72
N LEU A 6 8.66 -6.86 -6.14
CA LEU A 6 8.12 -8.00 -6.87
C LEU A 6 8.65 -8.12 -8.30
N ALA A 7 9.08 -7.02 -8.93
CA ALA A 7 9.70 -7.02 -10.25
C ALA A 7 10.96 -7.91 -10.35
N TYR A 8 11.63 -8.15 -9.23
CA TYR A 8 12.80 -9.03 -9.16
C TYR A 8 12.47 -10.50 -8.90
N VAL A 9 11.18 -10.84 -8.70
CA VAL A 9 10.78 -12.23 -8.40
C VAL A 9 10.34 -12.92 -9.69
N PRO A 10 11.03 -13.99 -10.14
CA PRO A 10 10.66 -14.70 -11.36
C PRO A 10 9.24 -15.25 -11.31
N GLY A 11 8.47 -15.03 -12.39
CA GLY A 11 7.09 -15.50 -12.50
C GLY A 11 6.06 -14.60 -11.85
N ILE A 12 6.46 -13.42 -11.37
CA ILE A 12 5.56 -12.36 -10.93
C ILE A 12 5.61 -11.20 -11.92
N ASN A 13 4.45 -10.65 -12.21
CA ASN A 13 4.29 -9.42 -12.97
C ASN A 13 3.31 -8.51 -12.24
N VAL A 14 3.69 -7.26 -12.04
CA VAL A 14 2.81 -6.23 -11.50
C VAL A 14 2.40 -5.34 -12.65
N VAL A 15 1.10 -5.16 -12.83
CA VAL A 15 0.57 -4.28 -13.87
C VAL A 15 0.35 -2.91 -13.24
N ASP A 16 1.18 -1.97 -13.62
CA ASP A 16 1.01 -0.57 -13.21
C ASP A 16 -0.20 0.04 -13.92
N ARG A 17 -1.15 0.56 -13.16
CA ARG A 17 -2.35 1.25 -13.64
C ARG A 17 -2.31 2.75 -13.37
N GLY A 18 -1.16 3.28 -13.00
CA GLY A 18 -0.95 4.71 -12.77
C GLY A 18 -1.19 5.20 -11.35
N GLY A 19 -1.63 4.32 -10.45
CA GLY A 19 -1.79 4.63 -9.04
C GLY A 19 -1.05 3.65 -8.15
N ARG A 20 -0.85 4.00 -6.89
CA ARG A 20 -0.24 3.09 -5.91
C ARG A 20 -1.17 1.94 -5.55
N GLN A 21 -2.47 2.21 -5.52
CA GLN A 21 -3.51 1.23 -5.21
C GLN A 21 -4.06 0.56 -6.48
N GLY A 22 -4.51 -0.66 -6.32
CA GLY A 22 -5.22 -1.37 -7.38
C GLY A 22 -4.33 -1.98 -8.47
N ASN A 23 -3.03 -2.02 -8.28
CA ASN A 23 -2.11 -2.66 -9.22
C ASN A 23 -2.20 -4.18 -9.11
N PRO A 24 -2.73 -4.91 -10.13
CA PRO A 24 -2.87 -6.35 -10.05
C PRO A 24 -1.51 -7.03 -10.06
N ILE A 25 -1.36 -7.98 -9.15
CA ILE A 25 -0.18 -8.84 -9.06
C ILE A 25 -0.51 -10.14 -9.76
N ILE A 26 0.20 -10.44 -10.84
CA ILE A 26 0.02 -11.67 -11.62
C ILE A 26 1.12 -12.65 -11.23
N VAL A 27 0.74 -13.81 -10.70
CA VAL A 27 1.67 -14.86 -10.30
C VAL A 27 1.48 -16.06 -11.24
N ARG A 28 2.49 -16.38 -12.06
CA ARG A 28 2.46 -17.49 -13.03
C ARG A 28 1.22 -17.48 -13.94
N GLY A 29 0.78 -16.29 -14.35
CA GLY A 29 -0.41 -16.11 -15.20
C GLY A 29 -1.75 -16.13 -14.46
N LEU A 30 -1.76 -16.33 -13.14
CA LEU A 30 -2.94 -16.18 -12.29
C LEU A 30 -3.04 -14.73 -11.83
N ASN A 31 -4.13 -14.07 -12.17
CA ASN A 31 -4.40 -12.70 -11.75
C ASN A 31 -4.78 -12.69 -10.28
N ALA A 32 -4.09 -11.87 -9.50
CA ALA A 32 -4.54 -11.53 -8.16
C ALA A 32 -5.42 -10.29 -8.28
N ASP A 33 -6.64 -10.36 -7.76
CA ASP A 33 -7.45 -9.17 -7.63
C ASP A 33 -6.74 -8.20 -6.70
N PRO A 34 -6.60 -6.92 -7.09
CA PRO A 34 -5.93 -5.96 -6.25
C PRO A 34 -6.69 -5.79 -4.93
N ILE A 35 -5.94 -5.62 -3.85
CA ILE A 35 -6.50 -5.25 -2.55
C ILE A 35 -7.26 -3.93 -2.75
N GLY A 36 -8.54 -3.90 -2.39
CA GLY A 36 -9.34 -2.68 -2.50
C GLY A 36 -9.98 -2.43 -3.87
N SER A 37 -9.95 -3.37 -4.81
CA SER A 37 -10.85 -3.30 -5.97
C SER A 37 -12.29 -3.27 -5.46
N GLY A 38 -12.95 -2.11 -5.62
CA GLY A 38 -14.23 -1.80 -4.99
C GLY A 38 -15.45 -2.57 -5.51
N ASP A 39 -15.24 -3.64 -6.23
CA ASP A 39 -16.27 -4.63 -6.53
C ASP A 39 -16.51 -5.43 -5.26
N GLY A 40 -17.53 -5.04 -4.49
CA GLY A 40 -17.88 -5.54 -3.16
C GLY A 40 -18.16 -7.05 -3.04
N ASP A 41 -17.61 -7.85 -3.92
CA ASP A 41 -17.76 -9.30 -4.00
C ASP A 41 -16.42 -10.04 -3.80
N ASN A 42 -15.50 -9.47 -3.03
CA ASN A 42 -14.24 -10.13 -2.65
C ASN A 42 -14.44 -11.19 -1.54
N SER A 43 -15.62 -11.79 -1.47
CA SER A 43 -15.94 -12.89 -0.57
C SER A 43 -15.26 -14.22 -0.96
N GLY A 44 -14.59 -14.26 -2.11
CA GLY A 44 -13.91 -15.44 -2.63
C GLY A 44 -12.39 -15.49 -2.45
N GLY A 45 -11.77 -14.42 -1.98
CA GLY A 45 -10.31 -14.30 -1.88
C GLY A 45 -9.66 -14.34 -3.27
N GLY A 46 -8.78 -13.38 -3.55
CA GLY A 46 -7.97 -13.38 -4.77
C GLY A 46 -7.13 -14.64 -4.93
N THR A 47 -6.50 -14.81 -6.08
CA THR A 47 -5.60 -15.96 -6.33
C THR A 47 -4.27 -15.84 -5.58
N VAL A 48 -3.92 -14.66 -5.10
CA VAL A 48 -2.72 -14.40 -4.28
C VAL A 48 -3.11 -13.60 -3.04
N ALA A 49 -2.85 -14.13 -1.88
CA ALA A 49 -3.16 -13.46 -0.62
C ALA A 49 -1.94 -12.74 -0.05
N THR A 50 -2.17 -11.63 0.62
CA THR A 50 -1.15 -10.81 1.25
C THR A 50 -1.24 -10.91 2.77
N TYR A 51 -0.10 -10.93 3.46
CA TYR A 51 0.00 -11.08 4.91
C TYR A 51 1.00 -10.10 5.52
N LEU A 52 0.66 -9.58 6.68
CA LEU A 52 1.61 -8.92 7.58
C LEU A 52 1.98 -9.89 8.72
N GLY A 53 3.15 -10.49 8.65
CA GLY A 53 3.48 -11.64 9.48
C GLY A 53 2.59 -12.83 9.19
N GLU A 54 1.73 -13.17 10.14
CA GLU A 54 0.73 -14.25 10.01
C GLU A 54 -0.71 -13.72 9.88
N ILE A 55 -0.90 -12.39 9.81
CA ILE A 55 -2.21 -11.75 9.76
C ILE A 55 -2.55 -11.44 8.30
N PRO A 56 -3.70 -11.90 7.78
CA PRO A 56 -4.16 -11.53 6.45
C PRO A 56 -4.31 -10.01 6.31
N LEU A 57 -3.83 -9.49 5.21
CA LEU A 57 -3.87 -8.06 4.91
C LEU A 57 -4.85 -7.80 3.76
N PHE A 58 -5.89 -7.00 4.03
CA PHE A 58 -6.96 -6.66 3.09
C PHE A 58 -6.96 -5.19 2.69
N VAL A 59 -5.94 -4.46 3.12
CA VAL A 59 -5.75 -3.04 2.80
C VAL A 59 -4.34 -2.82 2.29
N ASP A 60 -4.17 -1.88 1.39
CA ASP A 60 -2.85 -1.44 0.98
C ASP A 60 -2.26 -0.57 2.09
N LEU A 61 -1.13 -0.98 2.63
CA LEU A 61 -0.40 -0.26 3.66
C LEU A 61 0.94 0.20 3.12
N LYS A 62 1.33 1.42 3.47
CA LYS A 62 2.71 1.84 3.32
C LYS A 62 3.58 1.07 4.31
N LEU A 63 4.23 0.02 3.79
CA LEU A 63 4.97 -0.92 4.62
C LEU A 63 6.40 -0.41 4.82
N ASN A 64 6.66 0.12 6.00
CA ASN A 64 7.99 0.49 6.47
C ASN A 64 8.47 -0.44 7.58
N ASP A 65 9.77 -0.42 7.85
CA ASP A 65 10.39 -1.19 8.92
C ASP A 65 10.22 -2.72 8.73
N MET A 66 10.31 -3.16 7.47
CA MET A 66 10.25 -4.58 7.14
C MET A 66 11.62 -5.21 7.20
N GLN A 67 11.68 -6.42 7.77
CA GLN A 67 12.88 -7.25 7.76
C GLN A 67 13.09 -7.87 6.37
N ARG A 68 11.99 -8.36 5.78
CA ARG A 68 11.97 -9.00 4.46
C ARG A 68 10.56 -9.14 3.93
N VAL A 69 10.46 -9.38 2.63
CA VAL A 69 9.24 -9.84 1.96
C VAL A 69 9.48 -11.27 1.50
N GLU A 70 8.56 -12.15 1.81
CA GLU A 70 8.57 -13.54 1.37
C GLU A 70 7.48 -13.75 0.32
N VAL A 71 7.85 -14.36 -0.79
CA VAL A 71 6.92 -14.71 -1.86
C VAL A 71 6.84 -16.23 -1.95
N LEU A 72 5.70 -16.76 -1.61
CA LEU A 72 5.41 -18.18 -1.66
C LEU A 72 4.68 -18.49 -2.97
N LEU A 73 5.35 -19.16 -3.89
CA LEU A 73 4.81 -19.48 -5.20
C LEU A 73 4.06 -20.81 -5.20
N GLY A 74 2.87 -20.81 -5.78
CA GLY A 74 1.99 -21.97 -5.88
C GLY A 74 0.99 -22.08 -4.74
N PRO A 75 0.12 -23.13 -4.76
CA PRO A 75 -0.97 -23.26 -3.80
C PRO A 75 -0.48 -23.32 -2.35
N GLN A 76 -1.00 -22.42 -1.52
CA GLN A 76 -0.68 -22.30 -0.09
C GLN A 76 -1.91 -22.52 0.80
N GLY A 77 -3.00 -23.07 0.26
CA GLY A 77 -4.29 -23.17 0.92
C GLY A 77 -4.30 -23.91 2.25
N THR A 78 -3.40 -24.88 2.45
CA THR A 78 -3.29 -25.63 3.71
C THR A 78 -2.75 -24.81 4.88
N LEU A 79 -1.90 -23.81 4.61
CA LEU A 79 -1.29 -22.96 5.64
C LEU A 79 -1.99 -21.60 5.75
N TYR A 80 -2.43 -21.05 4.62
CA TYR A 80 -2.90 -19.67 4.53
C TYR A 80 -4.39 -19.55 4.13
N GLY A 81 -5.08 -20.68 3.90
CA GLY A 81 -6.51 -20.70 3.64
C GLY A 81 -6.90 -20.27 2.22
N ALA A 82 -8.13 -19.78 2.08
CA ALA A 82 -8.68 -19.37 0.79
C ALA A 82 -7.92 -18.18 0.18
N GLY A 83 -7.94 -18.09 -1.16
CA GLY A 83 -7.29 -16.99 -1.87
C GLY A 83 -5.80 -17.17 -2.15
N THR A 84 -5.24 -18.36 -1.89
CA THR A 84 -3.81 -18.63 -2.06
C THR A 84 -3.50 -19.69 -3.12
N LEU A 85 -4.28 -19.73 -4.19
CA LEU A 85 -4.10 -20.69 -5.30
C LEU A 85 -2.82 -20.41 -6.10
N GLY A 86 -2.51 -19.14 -6.35
CA GLY A 86 -1.31 -18.71 -7.06
C GLY A 86 -0.10 -18.52 -6.16
N GLY A 87 -0.34 -18.21 -4.88
CA GLY A 87 0.72 -17.94 -3.93
C GLY A 87 0.29 -17.09 -2.75
N ALA A 88 1.28 -16.70 -1.94
CA ALA A 88 1.10 -15.73 -0.86
C ALA A 88 2.30 -14.79 -0.79
N ILE A 89 2.05 -13.53 -0.47
CA ILE A 89 3.06 -12.51 -0.21
C ILE A 89 3.03 -12.20 1.27
N ARG A 90 4.17 -12.35 1.94
CA ARG A 90 4.29 -12.11 3.38
C ARG A 90 5.27 -10.99 3.65
N TYR A 91 4.81 -9.96 4.31
CA TYR A 91 5.62 -8.88 4.84
C TYR A 91 6.04 -9.23 6.26
N ILE A 92 7.32 -9.44 6.48
CA ILE A 92 7.86 -9.79 7.79
C ILE A 92 8.47 -8.53 8.41
N PRO A 93 7.81 -7.91 9.40
CA PRO A 93 8.33 -6.71 10.03
C PRO A 93 9.50 -7.00 10.95
N ASN A 94 10.36 -5.99 11.14
CA ASN A 94 11.43 -6.05 12.10
C ASN A 94 10.90 -6.27 13.51
N ARG A 95 11.55 -7.17 14.25
CA ARG A 95 11.24 -7.43 15.65
C ARG A 95 12.02 -6.48 16.56
N PRO A 96 11.50 -6.14 17.77
CA PRO A 96 12.27 -5.42 18.76
C PRO A 96 13.57 -6.15 19.10
N SER A 97 14.68 -5.39 19.15
CA SER A 97 16.01 -5.88 19.53
C SER A 97 16.29 -5.59 21.00
N PHE A 98 16.83 -6.56 21.73
CA PHE A 98 17.24 -6.38 23.12
C PHE A 98 18.63 -5.75 23.25
N SER A 99 19.40 -5.70 22.16
CA SER A 99 20.83 -5.34 22.18
C SER A 99 21.15 -3.94 21.67
N SER A 100 20.15 -3.20 21.16
CA SER A 100 20.43 -1.90 20.56
C SER A 100 19.28 -0.92 20.76
N ASP A 101 19.63 0.33 21.04
CA ASP A 101 18.72 1.47 20.94
C ASP A 101 18.99 2.16 19.60
N THR A 102 17.95 2.36 18.81
CA THR A 102 18.06 2.99 17.51
C THR A 102 16.93 3.99 17.29
N LEU A 103 17.23 5.07 16.61
CA LEU A 103 16.26 6.00 16.05
C LEU A 103 16.69 6.32 14.61
N THR A 104 15.80 6.03 13.67
CA THR A 104 15.99 6.38 12.26
C THR A 104 14.90 7.35 11.87
N VAL A 105 15.27 8.46 11.25
CA VAL A 105 14.33 9.43 10.69
C VAL A 105 14.56 9.48 9.19
N ARG A 106 13.48 9.51 8.44
CA ARG A 106 13.45 9.65 7.00
C ARG A 106 12.60 10.86 6.64
N ALA A 107 13.06 11.66 5.70
CA ALA A 107 12.27 12.73 5.11
C ALA A 107 12.69 12.88 3.65
N GLU A 108 11.72 12.95 2.79
CA GLU A 108 11.87 13.14 1.35
C GLU A 108 10.85 14.18 0.89
N ALA A 109 11.24 15.02 -0.06
CA ALA A 109 10.36 15.93 -0.76
C ALA A 109 10.66 15.82 -2.26
N TYR A 110 9.63 15.72 -3.06
CA TYR A 110 9.74 15.59 -4.51
C TYR A 110 8.57 16.31 -5.19
N GLN A 111 8.74 16.56 -6.47
CA GLN A 111 7.72 17.21 -7.29
C GLN A 111 7.66 16.49 -8.64
N TYR A 112 6.45 16.22 -9.10
CA TYR A 112 6.23 15.74 -10.46
C TYR A 112 6.36 16.90 -11.46
N SER A 113 6.84 16.62 -12.66
CA SER A 113 6.98 17.63 -13.72
C SER A 113 5.66 18.22 -14.17
N GLU A 114 4.58 17.47 -13.99
CA GLU A 114 3.22 17.82 -14.41
C GLU A 114 2.36 18.35 -13.24
N SER A 115 2.93 18.48 -12.04
CA SER A 115 2.24 19.03 -10.87
C SER A 115 2.94 20.27 -10.35
N ASP A 116 2.18 21.29 -9.97
CA ASP A 116 2.69 22.51 -9.34
C ASP A 116 2.94 22.36 -7.82
N SER A 117 2.57 21.21 -7.26
CA SER A 117 2.61 20.94 -5.82
C SER A 117 3.80 20.07 -5.44
N ILE A 118 4.21 20.13 -4.17
CA ILE A 118 5.33 19.34 -3.63
C ILE A 118 4.75 18.17 -2.84
N SER A 119 5.16 16.97 -3.21
CA SER A 119 4.91 15.74 -2.47
C SER A 119 5.92 15.55 -1.35
N THR A 120 5.50 14.99 -0.24
CA THR A 120 6.36 14.72 0.92
C THR A 120 6.18 13.32 1.46
N ASP A 121 7.28 12.68 1.83
CA ASP A 121 7.33 11.39 2.49
C ASP A 121 8.23 11.47 3.72
N ALA A 122 7.67 11.33 4.90
CA ALA A 122 8.42 11.43 6.14
C ALA A 122 8.02 10.32 7.11
N GLY A 123 8.98 9.91 7.93
CA GLY A 123 8.72 8.91 8.95
C GLY A 123 9.87 8.70 9.89
N PHE A 124 9.61 7.99 10.95
CA PHE A 124 10.63 7.55 11.88
C PHE A 124 10.40 6.13 12.36
N THR A 125 11.48 5.48 12.72
CA THR A 125 11.48 4.17 13.37
C THR A 125 12.37 4.24 14.59
N PHE A 126 11.90 3.70 15.70
CA PHE A 126 12.71 3.59 16.91
C PHE A 126 12.72 2.16 17.44
N ASN A 127 13.80 1.79 18.10
CA ASN A 127 13.90 0.59 18.93
C ASN A 127 14.48 0.99 20.27
N LYS A 128 13.83 0.56 21.35
CA LYS A 128 14.31 0.78 22.72
C LYS A 128 14.39 -0.54 23.46
N ALA A 129 15.58 -0.91 23.85
CA ALA A 129 15.84 -1.99 24.79
C ALA A 129 15.74 -1.44 26.22
N PHE A 130 14.81 -1.95 26.99
CA PHE A 130 14.65 -1.56 28.40
C PHE A 130 15.45 -2.48 29.33
N THR A 131 15.49 -3.77 28.94
CA THR A 131 16.25 -4.81 29.65
C THR A 131 16.77 -5.82 28.62
N ASP A 132 17.59 -6.74 29.07
CA ASP A 132 18.11 -7.84 28.21
C ASP A 132 17.00 -8.78 27.68
N ASN A 133 15.79 -8.66 28.23
CA ASN A 133 14.65 -9.50 27.88
C ASN A 133 13.37 -8.73 27.53
N PHE A 134 13.40 -7.39 27.53
CA PHE A 134 12.25 -6.56 27.14
C PHE A 134 12.67 -5.40 26.27
N ALA A 135 12.05 -5.29 25.11
CA ALA A 135 12.25 -4.19 24.16
C ALA A 135 10.96 -3.79 23.44
N ILE A 136 10.90 -2.54 23.03
CA ILE A 136 9.81 -1.98 22.20
C ILE A 136 10.42 -1.44 20.92
N ARG A 137 9.69 -1.62 19.81
CA ARG A 137 9.99 -1.05 18.50
C ARG A 137 8.74 -0.40 17.94
N GLY A 138 8.88 0.77 17.36
CA GLY A 138 7.77 1.47 16.72
C GLY A 138 8.20 2.19 15.46
N SER A 139 7.25 2.41 14.56
CA SER A 139 7.38 3.24 13.38
C SER A 139 6.14 4.09 13.18
N LEU A 140 6.33 5.27 12.61
CA LEU A 140 5.27 6.16 12.14
C LEU A 140 5.73 6.74 10.82
N ASP A 141 4.85 6.71 9.82
CA ASP A 141 5.13 7.17 8.48
C ASP A 141 3.95 7.95 7.91
N MET A 142 4.25 9.06 7.27
CA MET A 142 3.30 9.94 6.61
C MET A 142 3.75 10.17 5.17
N LEU A 143 2.84 9.95 4.25
CA LEU A 143 2.98 10.31 2.84
C LEU A 143 1.89 11.31 2.50
N SER A 144 2.27 12.37 1.81
CA SER A 144 1.36 13.28 1.12
C SER A 144 1.88 13.38 -0.31
N ASP A 145 1.26 12.61 -1.20
CA ASP A 145 1.55 12.59 -2.62
C ASP A 145 0.49 13.45 -3.33
N THR A 146 0.95 14.45 -4.04
CA THR A 146 0.05 15.39 -4.71
C THR A 146 -0.56 14.84 -5.99
N GLY A 147 0.04 13.78 -6.56
CA GLY A 147 -0.37 13.25 -7.84
C GLY A 147 0.13 14.10 -9.03
N PHE A 148 -0.32 13.74 -10.22
CA PHE A 148 0.03 14.41 -11.47
C PHE A 148 -0.98 14.18 -12.61
N VAL A 149 -2.12 13.56 -12.32
CA VAL A 149 -3.15 13.24 -13.33
C VAL A 149 -4.28 14.25 -13.26
N ASP A 150 -4.42 15.03 -14.31
CA ASP A 150 -5.51 15.97 -14.46
C ASP A 150 -6.73 15.30 -15.10
N GLN A 151 -7.88 15.52 -14.50
CA GLN A 151 -9.17 15.11 -15.05
C GLN A 151 -9.97 16.33 -15.49
N PRO A 152 -9.96 16.67 -16.81
CA PRO A 152 -10.58 17.90 -17.31
C PRO A 152 -12.11 17.86 -17.28
N PHE A 153 -12.74 16.69 -17.17
CA PHE A 153 -14.19 16.51 -17.28
C PHE A 153 -14.74 15.62 -16.16
N VAL A 154 -14.80 16.15 -14.96
CA VAL A 154 -15.42 15.48 -13.81
C VAL A 154 -16.84 16.03 -13.62
N VAL A 155 -17.82 15.15 -13.47
CA VAL A 155 -19.23 15.53 -13.25
C VAL A 155 -19.36 16.37 -11.98
N LEU A 156 -19.96 17.56 -12.08
CA LEU A 156 -20.14 18.49 -10.97
C LEU A 156 -20.95 17.88 -9.81
N ASN A 157 -22.11 17.32 -10.15
CA ASN A 157 -23.04 16.73 -9.17
C ASN A 157 -23.47 15.35 -9.69
N PRO A 158 -22.90 14.23 -9.16
CA PRO A 158 -23.27 12.89 -9.58
C PRO A 158 -24.78 12.63 -9.46
N GLY A 159 -25.37 12.09 -10.53
CA GLY A 159 -26.82 11.84 -10.61
C GLY A 159 -27.70 13.05 -10.91
N VAL A 160 -27.13 14.24 -11.03
CA VAL A 160 -27.86 15.48 -11.34
C VAL A 160 -27.32 16.16 -12.62
N SER A 161 -26.00 16.35 -12.69
CA SER A 161 -25.36 16.97 -13.85
C SER A 161 -25.26 15.97 -14.99
N ASP A 162 -25.38 16.49 -16.22
CA ASP A 162 -25.22 15.70 -17.45
C ASP A 162 -23.74 15.29 -17.61
N PRO A 163 -23.41 13.99 -17.67
CA PRO A 163 -22.04 13.54 -17.87
C PRO A 163 -21.55 13.72 -19.31
N ASP A 164 -22.44 13.94 -20.27
CA ASP A 164 -22.14 14.11 -21.69
C ASP A 164 -22.82 15.35 -22.29
N PRO A 165 -22.52 16.57 -21.76
CA PRO A 165 -23.13 17.79 -22.22
C PRO A 165 -22.67 18.12 -23.65
N ASN A 166 -23.37 19.03 -24.32
CA ASN A 166 -22.93 19.51 -25.61
C ASN A 166 -21.58 20.25 -25.51
N PHE A 167 -20.48 19.56 -25.83
CA PHE A 167 -19.10 20.06 -25.76
C PHE A 167 -18.83 21.25 -26.71
N SER A 168 -19.68 21.48 -27.71
CA SER A 168 -19.62 22.70 -28.55
C SER A 168 -20.18 23.95 -27.86
N ASN A 169 -20.80 23.78 -26.69
CA ASN A 169 -21.35 24.88 -25.88
C ASN A 169 -20.59 24.98 -24.55
N PRO A 170 -19.64 25.92 -24.39
CA PRO A 170 -18.86 26.08 -23.17
C PRO A 170 -19.71 26.30 -21.91
N ALA A 171 -20.85 26.96 -22.03
CA ALA A 171 -21.75 27.18 -20.89
C ALA A 171 -22.42 25.87 -20.41
N ALA A 172 -22.76 24.96 -21.34
CA ALA A 172 -23.30 23.65 -20.99
C ALA A 172 -22.21 22.79 -20.32
N VAL A 173 -20.99 22.84 -20.82
CA VAL A 173 -19.85 22.14 -20.19
C VAL A 173 -19.63 22.65 -18.75
N ALA A 174 -19.50 23.97 -18.57
CA ALA A 174 -19.25 24.56 -17.24
C ALA A 174 -20.41 24.36 -16.25
N ALA A 175 -21.65 24.18 -16.73
CA ALA A 175 -22.80 23.90 -15.87
C ALA A 175 -22.84 22.44 -15.36
N ASN A 176 -22.14 21.53 -16.01
CA ASN A 176 -22.22 20.08 -15.72
C ASN A 176 -20.90 19.45 -15.34
N LEU A 177 -19.78 19.99 -15.81
CA LEU A 177 -18.44 19.43 -15.63
C LEU A 177 -17.48 20.44 -15.01
N ARG A 178 -16.48 19.93 -14.31
CA ARG A 178 -15.35 20.71 -13.78
C ARG A 178 -14.02 20.03 -14.11
N SER A 179 -12.94 20.80 -14.17
CA SER A 179 -11.58 20.26 -14.12
C SER A 179 -11.19 19.97 -12.67
N VAL A 180 -10.47 18.89 -12.48
CA VAL A 180 -9.80 18.53 -11.23
C VAL A 180 -8.33 18.28 -11.57
N GLU A 181 -7.45 19.12 -11.05
CA GLU A 181 -6.01 18.95 -11.16
C GLU A 181 -5.55 17.94 -10.11
N ASP A 182 -4.47 17.20 -10.40
CA ASP A 182 -3.85 16.25 -9.49
C ASP A 182 -4.87 15.26 -8.86
N ALA A 183 -5.77 14.70 -9.68
CA ALA A 183 -6.90 13.90 -9.24
C ALA A 183 -6.50 12.53 -8.63
N ASP A 184 -5.25 12.13 -8.76
CA ASP A 184 -4.64 10.92 -8.24
C ASP A 184 -3.83 11.17 -6.94
N SER A 185 -4.05 12.31 -6.27
CA SER A 185 -3.41 12.61 -4.99
C SER A 185 -3.70 11.56 -3.92
N GLU A 186 -2.71 11.29 -3.06
CA GLU A 186 -2.81 10.27 -2.02
C GLU A 186 -2.24 10.78 -0.68
N GLU A 187 -2.97 10.52 0.40
CA GLU A 187 -2.50 10.76 1.76
C GLU A 187 -2.49 9.46 2.55
N ILE A 188 -1.34 9.06 3.09
CA ILE A 188 -1.20 7.85 3.90
C ILE A 188 -0.58 8.22 5.25
N LEU A 189 -1.23 7.79 6.32
CA LEU A 189 -0.65 7.75 7.66
C LEU A 189 -0.63 6.31 8.12
N SER A 190 0.56 5.78 8.38
CA SER A 190 0.72 4.43 8.87
C SER A 190 1.62 4.41 10.11
N GLY A 191 1.30 3.51 11.04
CA GLY A 191 2.09 3.36 12.25
C GLY A 191 2.02 1.94 12.79
N ARG A 192 3.10 1.55 13.45
CA ARG A 192 3.22 0.24 14.08
C ARG A 192 3.95 0.36 15.40
N ILE A 193 3.48 -0.37 16.41
CA ILE A 193 4.20 -0.60 17.64
C ILE A 193 4.27 -2.10 17.94
N ALA A 194 5.41 -2.56 18.39
CA ALA A 194 5.64 -3.94 18.77
C ALA A 194 6.43 -3.99 20.08
N ALA A 195 6.04 -4.91 20.95
CA ALA A 195 6.79 -5.25 22.14
C ALA A 195 7.31 -6.69 22.03
N ARG A 196 8.50 -6.92 22.52
CA ARG A 196 9.09 -8.24 22.62
C ARG A 196 9.52 -8.46 24.06
N TRP A 197 9.06 -9.57 24.63
CA TRP A 197 9.44 -10.03 25.95
C TRP A 197 9.89 -11.49 25.88
N ALA A 198 11.06 -11.78 26.43
CA ALA A 198 11.59 -13.12 26.60
C ALA A 198 11.70 -13.38 28.10
N PRO A 199 10.75 -14.13 28.72
CA PRO A 199 10.89 -14.49 30.12
C PRO A 199 12.17 -15.30 30.33
N LEU A 200 12.83 -15.09 31.48
CA LEU A 200 13.97 -15.92 31.88
C LEU A 200 13.54 -17.39 31.89
N GLU A 201 14.19 -18.20 31.08
CA GLU A 201 14.01 -19.66 31.20
C GLU A 201 14.47 -20.07 32.60
N TRP A 202 13.60 -20.73 33.33
CA TRP A 202 13.97 -21.34 34.59
C TRP A 202 14.91 -22.49 34.24
N LEU A 203 16.16 -22.35 34.62
CA LEU A 203 17.15 -23.45 34.61
C LEU A 203 16.75 -24.51 35.61
#